data_d55f605ae405e49e42bfb4390f707c64
#
_entry.id   d55f605ae405e49e42bfb4390f707c64
#
_cell.length_a   1.000
_cell.length_b   1.000
_cell.length_c   1.000
_cell.angle_alpha   90.00
_cell.angle_beta   90.00
_cell.angle_gamma   90.00
#
_symmetry.space_group_name_H-M   'P 1'
#
loop_
_entity.id
_entity.type
_entity.pdbx_description
1 polymer ?
#
loop_
_entity_poly.entity_id
_entity_poly.type
_entity_poly.pdbx_seq_one_letter_code
_entity_poly.pdbx_strand_id
1 'polypeptide(L)'
;MNENNRTQEEKDDFQMALDIDVYFSEDAEESWAKMKEAVKVSLFKPEILRVHGLKEIEGFDFRKYFTEYSMSNQDWIVKMREAATKIPDAIARSSTGVGTPDDIIPIFERFIKAGVNHFVIRFWGKNYFGSIDKFATHVIPYFKEQNK
;
A
#
# COMPACT_ATOMS: atom_id res chain seq x y z
N MET A 1 -3.91 23.39 15.90
CA MET A 1 -4.85 22.27 15.61
C MET A 1 -5.74 22.15 16.81
N ASN A 2 -7.05 22.37 16.66
CA ASN A 2 -7.97 22.13 17.75
C ASN A 2 -7.96 20.66 18.06
N GLU A 3 -7.60 20.30 19.30
CA GLU A 3 -7.81 18.96 19.83
C GLU A 3 -9.33 18.68 19.67
N ASN A 4 -9.66 17.75 18.78
CA ASN A 4 -11.02 17.28 18.68
C ASN A 4 -11.40 16.71 20.04
N ASN A 5 -12.36 17.35 20.72
CA ASN A 5 -12.95 16.90 21.98
C ASN A 5 -13.79 15.62 21.77
N ARG A 6 -13.14 14.56 21.26
CA ARG A 6 -13.79 13.25 21.13
C ARG A 6 -13.80 12.56 22.49
N THR A 7 -14.91 11.95 22.84
CA THR A 7 -15.03 11.06 23.99
C THR A 7 -14.10 9.85 23.84
N GLN A 8 -13.82 9.14 24.92
CA GLN A 8 -13.00 7.90 24.83
C GLN A 8 -13.69 6.85 23.96
N GLU A 9 -15.00 6.70 24.07
CA GLU A 9 -15.83 5.81 23.26
C GLU A 9 -15.72 6.14 21.76
N GLU A 10 -15.78 7.43 21.38
CA GLU A 10 -15.58 7.87 19.99
C GLU A 10 -14.15 7.64 19.47
N LYS A 11 -13.15 7.60 20.37
CA LYS A 11 -11.77 7.27 19.98
C LYS A 11 -11.60 5.77 19.81
N ASP A 12 -12.26 4.97 20.64
CA ASP A 12 -12.21 3.50 20.60
C ASP A 12 -12.95 2.96 19.37
N ASP A 13 -14.01 3.65 18.93
CA ASP A 13 -14.72 3.32 17.69
C ASP A 13 -14.02 3.82 16.41
N PHE A 14 -12.96 4.60 16.55
CA PHE A 14 -12.26 5.14 15.37
C PHE A 14 -11.53 4.03 14.61
N GLN A 15 -11.90 3.85 13.34
CA GLN A 15 -11.23 2.92 12.44
C GLN A 15 -10.28 3.66 11.49
N MET A 16 -9.00 3.31 11.57
CA MET A 16 -7.99 3.73 10.62
C MET A 16 -7.82 2.63 9.57
N ALA A 17 -8.41 2.82 8.40
CA ALA A 17 -8.30 1.88 7.29
C ALA A 17 -7.08 2.15 6.43
N LEU A 18 -6.36 1.10 6.05
CA LEU A 18 -5.26 1.15 5.09
C LEU A 18 -5.56 0.23 3.91
N ASP A 19 -5.49 0.78 2.70
CA ASP A 19 -5.48 0.01 1.45
C ASP A 19 -4.05 -0.45 1.16
N ILE A 20 -3.82 -1.77 1.06
CA ILE A 20 -2.49 -2.36 0.88
C ILE A 20 -2.49 -3.43 -0.20
N ASP A 21 -1.45 -3.39 -1.04
CA ASP A 21 -1.20 -4.40 -2.06
C ASP A 21 -0.44 -5.59 -1.48
N VAL A 22 -0.88 -6.82 -1.81
CA VAL A 22 -0.23 -8.07 -1.38
C VAL A 22 0.01 -8.97 -2.58
N TYR A 23 1.23 -9.48 -2.68
CA TYR A 23 1.64 -10.45 -3.68
C TYR A 23 2.45 -11.58 -3.03
N PHE A 24 1.87 -12.79 -3.00
CA PHE A 24 2.57 -13.97 -2.50
C PHE A 24 3.48 -14.60 -3.54
N SER A 25 4.71 -14.87 -3.14
CA SER A 25 5.71 -15.56 -3.95
C SER A 25 6.74 -16.25 -3.08
N GLU A 26 7.28 -17.35 -3.56
CA GLU A 26 8.44 -18.01 -2.95
C GLU A 26 9.76 -17.26 -3.27
N ASP A 27 9.77 -16.48 -4.35
CA ASP A 27 10.87 -15.58 -4.71
C ASP A 27 10.41 -14.13 -4.64
N ALA A 28 10.72 -13.47 -3.52
CA ALA A 28 10.33 -12.09 -3.25
C ALA A 28 10.99 -11.10 -4.22
N GLU A 29 12.24 -11.36 -4.65
CA GLU A 29 12.96 -10.46 -5.56
C GLU A 29 12.42 -10.55 -6.98
N GLU A 30 12.15 -11.77 -7.49
CA GLU A 30 11.51 -11.92 -8.81
C GLU A 30 10.14 -11.26 -8.84
N SER A 31 9.37 -11.44 -7.79
CA SER A 31 8.04 -10.85 -7.67
C SER A 31 8.09 -9.35 -7.55
N TRP A 32 9.03 -8.83 -6.77
CA TRP A 32 9.26 -7.39 -6.70
C TRP A 32 9.60 -6.81 -8.07
N ALA A 33 10.50 -7.44 -8.83
CA ALA A 33 10.85 -6.98 -10.17
C ALA A 33 9.63 -6.87 -11.11
N LYS A 34 8.65 -7.78 -10.96
CA LYS A 34 7.41 -7.78 -11.76
C LYS A 34 6.40 -6.73 -11.29
N MET A 35 6.38 -6.41 -9.99
CA MET A 35 5.35 -5.57 -9.39
C MET A 35 5.76 -4.13 -9.12
N LYS A 36 7.07 -3.86 -9.02
CA LYS A 36 7.59 -2.57 -8.55
C LYS A 36 7.01 -1.36 -9.30
N GLU A 37 6.77 -1.48 -10.60
CA GLU A 37 6.20 -0.39 -11.39
C GLU A 37 4.75 -0.10 -10.95
N ALA A 38 3.91 -1.13 -10.86
CA ALA A 38 2.52 -0.98 -10.45
C ALA A 38 2.42 -0.45 -9.01
N VAL A 39 3.26 -0.96 -8.10
CA VAL A 39 3.33 -0.49 -6.72
C VAL A 39 3.74 0.98 -6.64
N LYS A 40 4.80 1.37 -7.36
CA LYS A 40 5.23 2.78 -7.39
C LYS A 40 4.16 3.69 -7.96
N VAL A 41 3.43 3.25 -8.97
CA VAL A 41 2.29 4.00 -9.52
C VAL A 41 1.16 4.14 -8.48
N SER A 42 0.86 3.09 -7.71
CA SER A 42 -0.17 3.14 -6.66
C SER A 42 0.17 4.10 -5.52
N LEU A 43 1.47 4.27 -5.24
CA LEU A 43 2.01 5.20 -4.24
C LEU A 43 2.19 6.63 -4.76
N PHE A 44 1.95 6.86 -6.03
CA PHE A 44 2.11 8.17 -6.66
C PHE A 44 0.97 9.11 -6.25
N LYS A 45 0.96 9.51 -4.98
CA LYS A 45 -0.02 10.41 -4.37
C LYS A 45 0.71 11.58 -3.71
N PRO A 46 0.22 12.83 -3.88
CA PRO A 46 0.90 14.02 -3.36
C PRO A 46 1.24 13.94 -1.87
N GLU A 47 0.35 13.35 -1.07
CA GLU A 47 0.52 13.20 0.37
C GLU A 47 1.69 12.27 0.70
N ILE A 48 1.78 11.14 0.01
CA ILE A 48 2.87 10.15 0.18
C ILE A 48 4.19 10.77 -0.25
N LEU A 49 4.22 11.42 -1.41
CA LEU A 49 5.43 12.06 -1.93
C LEU A 49 5.96 13.12 -0.96
N ARG A 50 5.07 13.95 -0.41
CA ARG A 50 5.43 15.01 0.55
C ARG A 50 6.00 14.45 1.83
N VAL A 51 5.37 13.42 2.42
CA VAL A 51 5.84 12.78 3.66
C VAL A 51 7.24 12.21 3.49
N HIS A 52 7.57 11.72 2.30
CA HIS A 52 8.89 11.17 1.98
C HIS A 52 9.87 12.22 1.41
N GLY A 53 9.52 13.50 1.37
CA GLY A 53 10.39 14.58 0.88
C GLY A 53 10.67 14.53 -0.63
N LEU A 54 9.82 13.86 -1.41
CA LEU A 54 9.99 13.69 -2.85
C LEU A 54 9.43 14.90 -3.63
N LYS A 55 9.98 16.08 -3.40
CA LYS A 55 9.49 17.36 -3.96
C LYS A 55 9.49 17.42 -5.49
N GLU A 56 10.43 16.77 -6.14
CA GLU A 56 10.54 16.78 -7.61
C GLU A 56 9.35 16.18 -8.34
N ILE A 57 8.52 15.42 -7.61
CA ILE A 57 7.33 14.76 -8.14
C ILE A 57 6.05 15.54 -7.73
N GLU A 58 6.15 16.52 -6.83
CA GLU A 58 5.03 17.33 -6.34
C GLU A 58 4.33 18.14 -7.45
N GLY A 59 5.00 18.42 -8.58
CA GLY A 59 4.40 19.13 -9.73
C GLY A 59 3.37 18.28 -10.52
N PHE A 60 3.19 17.03 -10.14
CA PHE A 60 2.21 16.16 -10.76
C PHE A 60 0.85 16.33 -10.07
N ASP A 61 -0.04 17.12 -10.66
CA ASP A 61 -1.36 17.36 -10.09
C ASP A 61 -2.28 16.15 -10.31
N PHE A 62 -2.37 15.31 -9.29
CA PHE A 62 -3.21 14.11 -9.30
C PHE A 62 -4.71 14.44 -9.46
N ARG A 63 -5.13 15.68 -9.11
CA ARG A 63 -6.52 16.11 -9.32
C ARG A 63 -6.83 16.23 -10.79
N LYS A 64 -5.88 16.71 -11.59
CA LYS A 64 -6.00 16.73 -13.05
C LYS A 64 -6.18 15.35 -13.65
N TYR A 65 -5.59 14.31 -13.02
CA TYR A 65 -5.77 12.93 -13.45
C TYR A 65 -7.25 12.49 -13.44
N PHE A 66 -7.96 12.80 -12.36
CA PHE A 66 -9.37 12.39 -12.24
C PHE A 66 -10.34 13.32 -12.99
N THR A 67 -9.95 14.56 -13.28
CA THR A 67 -10.83 15.56 -13.90
C THR A 67 -10.56 15.79 -15.39
N GLU A 68 -9.31 15.79 -15.81
CA GLU A 68 -8.91 16.14 -17.19
C GLU A 68 -8.40 14.94 -17.99
N TYR A 69 -7.93 13.89 -17.31
CA TYR A 69 -7.31 12.73 -17.95
C TYR A 69 -8.08 11.47 -17.62
N SER A 70 -8.88 11.00 -18.55
CA SER A 70 -9.45 9.66 -18.43
C SER A 70 -8.36 8.59 -18.47
N MET A 71 -8.62 7.43 -17.89
CA MET A 71 -7.74 6.26 -17.95
C MET A 71 -7.40 5.84 -19.39
N SER A 72 -8.08 6.39 -20.38
CA SER A 72 -7.82 6.17 -21.80
C SER A 72 -6.73 7.07 -22.41
N ASN A 73 -6.21 8.07 -21.67
CA ASN A 73 -5.14 8.92 -22.17
C ASN A 73 -3.77 8.23 -22.00
N GLN A 74 -3.31 7.57 -23.04
CA GLN A 74 -2.06 6.81 -23.06
C GLN A 74 -0.82 7.68 -22.73
N ASP A 75 -0.75 8.91 -23.24
CA ASP A 75 0.39 9.80 -23.00
C ASP A 75 0.52 10.16 -21.54
N TRP A 76 -0.61 10.33 -20.86
CA TRP A 76 -0.60 10.63 -19.43
C TRP A 76 -0.17 9.42 -18.60
N ILE A 77 -0.64 8.22 -18.93
CA ILE A 77 -0.22 6.97 -18.27
C ILE A 77 1.30 6.78 -18.38
N VAL A 78 1.87 7.03 -19.56
CA VAL A 78 3.33 6.97 -19.76
C VAL A 78 4.06 7.95 -18.84
N LYS A 79 3.65 9.22 -18.82
CA LYS A 79 4.24 10.25 -17.96
C LYS A 79 4.14 9.90 -16.48
N MET A 80 3.00 9.36 -16.04
CA MET A 80 2.81 8.93 -14.65
C MET A 80 3.76 7.77 -14.30
N ARG A 81 3.91 6.79 -15.16
CA ARG A 81 4.83 5.67 -14.97
C ARG A 81 6.27 6.15 -14.88
N GLU A 82 6.69 7.02 -15.79
CA GLU A 82 8.02 7.63 -15.77
C GLU A 82 8.28 8.40 -14.46
N ALA A 83 7.33 9.22 -14.03
CA ALA A 83 7.43 9.93 -12.76
C ALA A 83 7.49 8.98 -11.55
N ALA A 84 6.69 7.92 -11.55
CA ALA A 84 6.66 6.93 -10.49
C ALA A 84 7.99 6.15 -10.34
N THR A 85 8.79 6.04 -11.41
CA THR A 85 10.13 5.42 -11.31
C THR A 85 11.05 6.14 -10.32
N LYS A 86 10.82 7.42 -10.08
CA LYS A 86 11.59 8.24 -9.12
C LYS A 86 11.32 7.89 -7.66
N ILE A 87 10.23 7.17 -7.36
CA ILE A 87 9.98 6.69 -6.01
C ILE A 87 11.02 5.62 -5.65
N PRO A 88 11.81 5.79 -4.58
CA PRO A 88 12.79 4.79 -4.17
C PRO A 88 12.15 3.43 -3.89
N ASP A 89 12.83 2.34 -4.28
CA ASP A 89 12.35 0.97 -4.05
C ASP A 89 12.12 0.70 -2.55
N ALA A 90 12.94 1.26 -1.68
CA ALA A 90 12.77 1.10 -0.23
C ALA A 90 11.42 1.63 0.28
N ILE A 91 10.96 2.78 -0.24
CA ILE A 91 9.65 3.35 0.11
C ILE A 91 8.54 2.43 -0.40
N ALA A 92 8.63 2.02 -1.65
CA ALA A 92 7.63 1.18 -2.27
C ALA A 92 7.52 -0.20 -1.59
N ARG A 93 8.65 -0.86 -1.31
CA ARG A 93 8.69 -2.13 -0.57
C ARG A 93 8.11 -1.98 0.84
N SER A 94 8.38 -0.86 1.51
CA SER A 94 7.86 -0.64 2.85
C SER A 94 6.35 -0.45 2.91
N SER A 95 5.68 -0.24 1.80
CA SER A 95 4.24 0.04 1.71
C SER A 95 3.44 -1.12 1.11
N THR A 96 4.07 -2.26 0.85
CA THR A 96 3.49 -3.37 0.08
C THR A 96 3.94 -4.70 0.64
N GLY A 97 3.04 -5.66 0.72
CA GLY A 97 3.36 -7.04 1.13
C GLY A 97 3.75 -7.88 -0.08
N VAL A 98 5.05 -8.10 -0.30
CA VAL A 98 5.57 -8.94 -1.41
C VAL A 98 6.48 -10.02 -0.86
N GLY A 99 6.22 -11.28 -1.24
CA GLY A 99 7.05 -12.41 -0.85
C GLY A 99 6.28 -13.53 -0.17
N THR A 100 6.94 -14.21 0.76
CA THR A 100 6.38 -15.25 1.60
C THR A 100 5.52 -14.65 2.74
N PRO A 101 4.75 -15.45 3.49
CA PRO A 101 4.08 -14.97 4.70
C PRO A 101 5.04 -14.28 5.68
N ASP A 102 6.26 -14.82 5.84
CA ASP A 102 7.28 -14.26 6.75
C ASP A 102 7.78 -12.88 6.30
N ASP A 103 7.79 -12.60 4.99
CA ASP A 103 8.11 -11.29 4.44
C ASP A 103 6.95 -10.29 4.62
N ILE A 104 5.72 -10.78 4.60
CA ILE A 104 4.50 -9.95 4.62
C ILE A 104 4.08 -9.57 6.03
N ILE A 105 4.17 -10.48 7.00
CA ILE A 105 3.75 -10.26 8.39
C ILE A 105 4.38 -8.99 9.00
N PRO A 106 5.71 -8.75 8.89
CA PRO A 106 6.33 -7.56 9.46
C PRO A 106 5.81 -6.23 8.89
N ILE A 107 5.30 -6.25 7.64
CA ILE A 107 4.69 -5.07 7.03
C ILE A 107 3.38 -4.72 7.75
N PHE A 108 2.53 -5.71 8.00
CA PHE A 108 1.27 -5.50 8.72
C PHE A 108 1.51 -5.11 10.18
N GLU A 109 2.47 -5.76 10.88
CA GLU A 109 2.82 -5.41 12.26
C GLU A 109 3.18 -3.94 12.40
N ARG A 110 3.99 -3.41 11.47
CA ARG A 110 4.39 -2.02 11.48
C ARG A 110 3.19 -1.08 11.34
N PHE A 111 2.24 -1.39 10.47
CA PHE A 111 1.03 -0.59 10.30
C PHE A 111 0.09 -0.69 11.50
N ILE A 112 -0.07 -1.89 12.07
CA ILE A 112 -0.84 -2.09 13.31
C ILE A 112 -0.22 -1.28 14.45
N LYS A 113 1.11 -1.32 14.60
CA LYS A 113 1.84 -0.52 15.60
C LYS A 113 1.66 0.99 15.39
N ALA A 114 1.45 1.43 14.13
CA ALA A 114 1.15 2.82 13.80
C ALA A 114 -0.33 3.21 14.03
N GLY A 115 -1.18 2.26 14.46
CA GLY A 115 -2.59 2.49 14.78
C GLY A 115 -3.60 2.06 13.71
N VAL A 116 -3.16 1.42 12.64
CA VAL A 116 -4.07 0.84 11.63
C VAL A 116 -4.77 -0.35 12.24
N ASN A 117 -6.10 -0.34 12.23
CA ASN A 117 -6.95 -1.38 12.78
C ASN A 117 -7.92 -1.99 11.76
N HIS A 118 -7.90 -1.50 10.53
CA HIS A 118 -8.67 -2.04 9.42
C HIS A 118 -7.81 -2.09 8.15
N PHE A 119 -7.80 -3.23 7.44
CA PHE A 119 -7.05 -3.38 6.20
C PHE A 119 -7.99 -3.73 5.05
N VAL A 120 -7.84 -2.98 3.94
CA VAL A 120 -8.41 -3.32 2.65
C VAL A 120 -7.27 -3.90 1.80
N ILE A 121 -7.32 -5.19 1.50
CA ILE A 121 -6.20 -5.88 0.86
C ILE A 121 -6.51 -6.13 -0.61
N ARG A 122 -5.63 -5.67 -1.48
CA ARG A 122 -5.64 -5.99 -2.90
C ARG A 122 -4.61 -7.09 -3.17
N PHE A 123 -5.09 -8.26 -3.55
CA PHE A 123 -4.20 -9.35 -3.94
C PHE A 123 -3.82 -9.24 -5.41
N TRP A 124 -2.56 -9.44 -5.69
CA TRP A 124 -2.01 -9.43 -7.03
C TRP A 124 -1.51 -10.81 -7.45
N GLY A 125 -1.39 -11.02 -8.77
CA GLY A 125 -0.87 -12.25 -9.34
C GLY A 125 -1.91 -13.09 -10.07
N LYS A 126 -1.42 -14.12 -10.78
CA LYS A 126 -2.29 -15.00 -11.60
C LYS A 126 -3.17 -15.91 -10.74
N ASN A 127 -2.72 -16.28 -9.55
CA ASN A 127 -3.44 -17.14 -8.62
C ASN A 127 -4.07 -16.31 -7.49
N TYR A 128 -5.05 -15.49 -7.85
CA TYR A 128 -5.73 -14.59 -6.91
C TYR A 128 -6.35 -15.34 -5.71
N PHE A 129 -7.11 -16.40 -5.97
CA PHE A 129 -7.74 -17.18 -4.90
C PHE A 129 -6.72 -17.89 -4.02
N GLY A 130 -5.65 -18.45 -4.59
CA GLY A 130 -4.56 -19.03 -3.81
C GLY A 130 -3.83 -18.01 -2.94
N SER A 131 -3.80 -16.75 -3.35
CA SER A 131 -3.26 -15.66 -2.50
C SER A 131 -4.17 -15.38 -1.30
N ILE A 132 -5.47 -15.38 -1.50
CA ILE A 132 -6.46 -15.25 -0.41
C ILE A 132 -6.32 -16.41 0.57
N ASP A 133 -6.24 -17.64 0.07
CA ASP A 133 -6.09 -18.84 0.91
C ASP A 133 -4.80 -18.79 1.72
N LYS A 134 -3.67 -18.43 1.10
CA LYS A 134 -2.39 -18.27 1.81
C LYS A 134 -2.48 -17.20 2.90
N PHE A 135 -3.11 -16.07 2.62
CA PHE A 135 -3.29 -15.01 3.61
C PHE A 135 -4.16 -15.49 4.78
N ALA A 136 -5.27 -16.17 4.49
CA ALA A 136 -6.20 -16.68 5.48
C ALA A 136 -5.58 -17.77 6.36
N THR A 137 -4.69 -18.60 5.80
CA THR A 137 -4.12 -19.77 6.50
C THR A 137 -2.80 -19.46 7.22
N HIS A 138 -2.05 -18.45 6.80
CA HIS A 138 -0.73 -18.17 7.36
C HIS A 138 -0.61 -16.78 8.02
N VAL A 139 -1.27 -15.75 7.47
CA VAL A 139 -1.12 -14.39 7.98
C VAL A 139 -2.17 -14.08 9.06
N ILE A 140 -3.45 -14.35 8.79
CA ILE A 140 -4.53 -14.07 9.76
C ILE A 140 -4.33 -14.80 11.10
N PRO A 141 -3.98 -16.11 11.13
CA PRO A 141 -3.79 -16.82 12.40
C PRO A 141 -2.68 -16.22 13.25
N TYR A 142 -1.58 -15.79 12.64
CA TYR A 142 -0.49 -15.12 13.35
C TYR A 142 -0.98 -13.95 14.21
N PHE A 143 -1.81 -13.07 13.65
CA PHE A 143 -2.35 -11.92 14.38
C PHE A 143 -3.43 -12.29 15.38
N LYS A 144 -4.19 -13.36 15.14
CA LYS A 144 -5.20 -13.85 16.09
C LYS A 144 -4.58 -14.46 17.34
N GLU A 145 -3.41 -15.09 17.24
CA GLU A 145 -2.70 -15.69 18.36
C GLU A 145 -2.04 -14.65 19.28
N GLN A 146 -1.61 -13.53 18.72
CA GLN A 146 -1.02 -12.44 19.50
C GLN A 146 -2.04 -11.60 20.29
N ASN A 147 -3.31 -11.68 19.95
CA ASN A 147 -4.40 -10.94 20.60
C ASN A 147 -5.16 -11.79 21.68
N LYS A 148 -4.61 -12.93 22.09
CA LYS A 148 -5.09 -13.74 23.20
C LYS A 148 -4.28 -13.46 24.45
#